data_829c586687c832a8789db5cb21e27a2a
#
_entry.id   829c586687c832a8789db5cb21e27a2a
#
_cell.length_a   1.000
_cell.length_b   1.000
_cell.length_c   1.000
_cell.angle_alpha   90.00
_cell.angle_beta   90.00
_cell.angle_gamma   90.00
#
_symmetry.space_group_name_H-M   'P 1'
#
loop_
_entity.id
_entity.type
_entity.pdbx_description
1 polymer ?
#
loop_
_entity_poly.entity_id
_entity_poly.type
_entity_poly.pdbx_seq_one_letter_code
_entity_poly.pdbx_strand_id
1 'polypeptide(L)'
;AVEMLREIGDDHMPDFRGKEIVVIGGGNVAMDVCRSAVRLGARKVSCVYRRRREDMTALPEEVEGAVAEGVELVTLQAPVRIETNGQGHAVALWTQPQIIGEMDDKGRPKPEKAKLFEKRIAADGIVVAIGQGVETHGFEQSKITIKRGAFVAEASGQIDNMDGVFAGGDCVTGPATVIRAIAAGKVAAANIDEYLGYHHVIDVGVEVPTARLNNKPPHGRINTTEREADERKRDFKCIECGLTDEEAYAEASRCLRCDHFGYGIFRGGRKGKW
;
A
#
# COMPACT_ATOMS: atom_id res chain seq x y z
N ALA A 1 7.54 3.57 -9.68
CA ALA A 1 6.52 4.20 -8.82
C ALA A 1 7.12 4.70 -7.50
N VAL A 2 7.61 3.83 -6.67
CA VAL A 2 8.13 4.21 -5.33
C VAL A 2 9.30 5.18 -5.43
N GLU A 3 10.23 4.98 -6.36
CA GLU A 3 11.34 5.92 -6.61
C GLU A 3 10.83 7.32 -6.97
N MET A 4 9.88 7.40 -7.89
CA MET A 4 9.27 8.68 -8.27
C MET A 4 8.61 9.38 -7.07
N LEU A 5 7.86 8.65 -6.25
CA LEU A 5 7.21 9.23 -5.06
C LEU A 5 8.24 9.67 -4.01
N ARG A 6 9.35 8.93 -3.87
CA ARG A 6 10.47 9.34 -3.00
C ARG A 6 11.15 10.61 -3.52
N GLU A 7 11.45 10.68 -4.82
CA GLU A 7 12.03 11.88 -5.43
C GLU A 7 11.15 13.11 -5.21
N ILE A 8 9.83 12.96 -5.36
CA ILE A 8 8.88 14.04 -5.05
C ILE A 8 8.98 14.45 -3.57
N GLY A 9 9.08 13.48 -2.66
CA GLY A 9 9.26 13.74 -1.22
C GLY A 9 10.59 14.44 -0.89
N ASP A 10 11.61 14.23 -1.71
CA ASP A 10 12.92 14.87 -1.63
C ASP A 10 13.01 16.19 -2.43
N ASP A 11 11.87 16.76 -2.82
CA ASP A 11 11.74 17.98 -3.65
C ASP A 11 12.34 17.87 -5.07
N HIS A 12 12.59 16.64 -5.56
CA HIS A 12 13.00 16.37 -6.94
C HIS A 12 11.77 16.08 -7.81
N MET A 13 11.18 17.14 -8.36
CA MET A 13 9.92 17.05 -9.11
C MET A 13 10.16 16.64 -10.57
N PRO A 14 9.68 15.47 -11.04
CA PRO A 14 9.68 15.15 -12.47
C PRO A 14 8.85 16.16 -13.26
N ASP A 15 9.28 16.50 -14.46
CA ASP A 15 8.50 17.39 -15.33
C ASP A 15 7.54 16.60 -16.21
N PHE A 16 6.25 16.65 -15.86
CA PHE A 16 5.17 16.03 -16.63
C PHE A 16 4.28 17.03 -17.38
N ARG A 17 4.62 18.29 -17.36
CA ARG A 17 3.82 19.34 -18.01
C ARG A 17 3.56 19.04 -19.48
N GLY A 18 2.27 19.00 -19.82
CA GLY A 18 1.78 18.75 -21.17
C GLY A 18 1.92 17.30 -21.67
N LYS A 19 2.47 16.38 -20.87
CA LYS A 19 2.68 14.98 -21.23
C LYS A 19 1.45 14.12 -20.97
N GLU A 20 1.35 13.02 -21.71
CA GLU A 20 0.44 11.91 -21.43
C GLU A 20 1.16 10.84 -20.61
N ILE A 21 0.70 10.61 -19.40
CA ILE A 21 1.30 9.66 -18.46
C ILE A 21 0.38 8.46 -18.29
N VAL A 22 0.94 7.27 -18.47
CA VAL A 22 0.25 6.00 -18.22
C VAL A 22 0.82 5.37 -16.96
N VAL A 23 -0.06 5.07 -16.01
CA VAL A 23 0.29 4.35 -14.76
C VAL A 23 -0.27 2.94 -14.85
N ILE A 24 0.58 1.92 -14.64
CA ILE A 24 0.17 0.52 -14.67
C ILE A 24 0.04 0.01 -13.24
N GLY A 25 -1.19 -0.27 -12.80
CA GLY A 25 -1.45 -0.79 -11.46
C GLY A 25 -2.84 -0.49 -10.95
N GLY A 26 -3.21 -1.02 -9.79
CA GLY A 26 -4.54 -0.84 -9.18
C GLY A 26 -4.50 -0.86 -7.65
N GLY A 27 -3.34 -0.59 -7.05
CA GLY A 27 -3.15 -0.42 -5.61
C GLY A 27 -3.03 1.06 -5.22
N ASN A 28 -2.94 1.36 -3.91
CA ASN A 28 -2.80 2.72 -3.40
C ASN A 28 -1.62 3.45 -4.03
N VAL A 29 -0.47 2.80 -4.17
CA VAL A 29 0.72 3.39 -4.84
C VAL A 29 0.41 3.85 -6.27
N ALA A 30 -0.44 3.11 -7.01
CA ALA A 30 -0.85 3.54 -8.35
C ALA A 30 -1.72 4.80 -8.30
N MET A 31 -2.59 4.92 -7.29
CA MET A 31 -3.41 6.13 -7.08
C MET A 31 -2.54 7.31 -6.70
N ASP A 32 -1.59 7.15 -5.78
CA ASP A 32 -0.63 8.18 -5.40
C ASP A 32 0.17 8.69 -6.60
N VAL A 33 0.67 7.77 -7.44
CA VAL A 33 1.41 8.12 -8.67
C VAL A 33 0.52 8.86 -9.65
N CYS A 34 -0.72 8.41 -9.88
CA CYS A 34 -1.67 9.07 -10.76
C CYS A 34 -1.97 10.49 -10.31
N ARG A 35 -2.30 10.66 -9.04
CA ARG A 35 -2.63 11.96 -8.44
C ARG A 35 -1.41 12.89 -8.44
N SER A 36 -0.21 12.36 -8.18
CA SER A 36 1.05 13.11 -8.29
C SER A 36 1.33 13.55 -9.72
N ALA A 37 1.11 12.68 -10.71
CA ALA A 37 1.29 13.03 -12.12
C ALA A 37 0.36 14.16 -12.56
N VAL A 38 -0.89 14.20 -12.08
CA VAL A 38 -1.82 15.31 -12.31
C VAL A 38 -1.24 16.61 -11.74
N ARG A 39 -0.74 16.59 -10.49
CA ARG A 39 -0.13 17.76 -9.82
C ARG A 39 1.13 18.28 -10.51
N LEU A 40 1.88 17.36 -11.14
CA LEU A 40 3.07 17.67 -11.92
C LEU A 40 2.75 18.20 -13.33
N GLY A 41 1.46 18.43 -13.63
CA GLY A 41 1.02 19.12 -14.84
C GLY A 41 0.85 18.20 -16.05
N ALA A 42 0.73 16.89 -15.86
CA ALA A 42 0.40 16.01 -16.97
C ALA A 42 -0.90 16.44 -17.66
N ARG A 43 -0.88 16.45 -19.00
CA ARG A 43 -2.06 16.78 -19.82
C ARG A 43 -3.14 15.70 -19.69
N LYS A 44 -2.72 14.46 -19.55
CA LYS A 44 -3.59 13.31 -19.40
C LYS A 44 -2.89 12.27 -18.51
N VAL A 45 -3.64 11.69 -17.58
CA VAL A 45 -3.18 10.56 -16.77
C VAL A 45 -4.15 9.41 -16.94
N SER A 46 -3.65 8.26 -17.42
CA SER A 46 -4.44 7.04 -17.60
C SER A 46 -3.91 5.94 -16.68
N CYS A 47 -4.77 5.44 -15.80
CA CYS A 47 -4.47 4.32 -14.92
C CYS A 47 -4.92 3.01 -15.59
N VAL A 48 -3.96 2.20 -16.02
CA VAL A 48 -4.22 0.92 -16.72
C VAL A 48 -4.22 -0.22 -15.72
N TYR A 49 -5.36 -0.94 -15.67
CA TYR A 49 -5.54 -2.06 -14.77
C TYR A 49 -6.13 -3.29 -15.45
N ARG A 50 -5.56 -4.46 -15.16
CA ARG A 50 -5.94 -5.72 -15.84
C ARG A 50 -7.24 -6.37 -15.37
N ARG A 51 -7.84 -5.89 -14.27
CA ARG A 51 -9.14 -6.34 -13.74
C ARG A 51 -10.14 -5.20 -13.78
N ARG A 52 -11.32 -5.42 -13.19
CA ARG A 52 -12.35 -4.39 -13.06
C ARG A 52 -11.97 -3.39 -11.97
N ARG A 53 -12.69 -2.27 -11.91
CA ARG A 53 -12.54 -1.26 -10.86
C ARG A 53 -12.78 -1.85 -9.47
N GLU A 54 -13.79 -2.69 -9.32
CA GLU A 54 -14.16 -3.34 -8.05
C GLU A 54 -13.10 -4.33 -7.55
N ASP A 55 -12.24 -4.80 -8.44
CA ASP A 55 -11.14 -5.72 -8.11
C ASP A 55 -9.83 -4.99 -7.77
N MET A 56 -9.83 -3.65 -7.76
CA MET A 56 -8.67 -2.85 -7.36
C MET A 56 -8.36 -3.07 -5.88
N THR A 57 -7.07 -3.10 -5.54
CA THR A 57 -6.62 -3.23 -4.16
C THR A 57 -6.42 -1.89 -3.47
N ALA A 58 -6.55 -0.80 -4.22
CA ALA A 58 -6.61 0.54 -3.66
C ALA A 58 -7.89 0.73 -2.86
N LEU A 59 -7.84 1.58 -1.85
CA LEU A 59 -9.03 1.98 -1.10
C LEU A 59 -10.03 2.66 -2.05
N PRO A 60 -11.33 2.40 -1.92
CA PRO A 60 -12.35 3.02 -2.78
C PRO A 60 -12.24 4.54 -2.83
N GLU A 61 -11.98 5.17 -1.69
CA GLU A 61 -11.83 6.62 -1.53
C GLU A 61 -10.62 7.15 -2.34
N GLU A 62 -9.52 6.41 -2.39
CA GLU A 62 -8.35 6.77 -3.19
C GLU A 62 -8.64 6.68 -4.70
N VAL A 63 -9.38 5.67 -5.11
CA VAL A 63 -9.81 5.52 -6.50
C VAL A 63 -10.76 6.65 -6.91
N GLU A 64 -11.72 6.98 -6.05
CA GLU A 64 -12.68 8.07 -6.25
C GLU A 64 -11.96 9.43 -6.29
N GLY A 65 -11.03 9.65 -5.37
CA GLY A 65 -10.19 10.84 -5.33
C GLY A 65 -9.38 11.03 -6.61
N ALA A 66 -8.76 9.97 -7.12
CA ALA A 66 -8.00 10.02 -8.36
C ALA A 66 -8.89 10.36 -9.58
N VAL A 67 -10.07 9.74 -9.67
CA VAL A 67 -11.03 10.02 -10.74
C VAL A 67 -11.56 11.46 -10.66
N ALA A 68 -11.88 11.95 -9.46
CA ALA A 68 -12.32 13.33 -9.23
C ALA A 68 -11.25 14.35 -9.64
N GLU A 69 -9.98 14.02 -9.50
CA GLU A 69 -8.84 14.84 -9.93
C GLU A 69 -8.55 14.75 -11.44
N GLY A 70 -9.28 13.93 -12.19
CA GLY A 70 -9.22 13.83 -13.64
C GLY A 70 -8.42 12.64 -14.19
N VAL A 71 -8.11 11.66 -13.37
CA VAL A 71 -7.47 10.40 -13.82
C VAL A 71 -8.46 9.54 -14.57
N GLU A 72 -8.08 9.08 -15.77
CA GLU A 72 -8.85 8.12 -16.56
C GLU A 72 -8.54 6.68 -16.10
N LEU A 73 -9.56 5.95 -15.66
CA LEU A 73 -9.40 4.52 -15.35
C LEU A 73 -9.62 3.68 -16.62
N VAL A 74 -8.58 2.98 -17.04
CA VAL A 74 -8.58 2.07 -18.19
C VAL A 74 -8.50 0.64 -17.68
N THR A 75 -9.64 0.12 -17.26
CA THR A 75 -9.77 -1.23 -16.68
C THR A 75 -9.88 -2.33 -17.74
N LEU A 76 -9.70 -3.59 -17.31
CA LEU A 76 -9.70 -4.78 -18.17
C LEU A 76 -8.69 -4.67 -19.33
N GLN A 77 -7.52 -4.09 -19.04
CA GLN A 77 -6.42 -3.94 -19.99
C GLN A 77 -5.12 -4.44 -19.35
N ALA A 78 -4.54 -5.49 -19.92
CA ALA A 78 -3.23 -5.98 -19.51
C ALA A 78 -2.13 -5.40 -20.40
N PRO A 79 -1.03 -4.87 -19.85
CA PRO A 79 0.08 -4.36 -20.65
C PRO A 79 0.74 -5.50 -21.44
N VAL A 80 1.09 -5.24 -22.70
CA VAL A 80 1.75 -6.19 -23.60
C VAL A 80 3.15 -5.72 -23.97
N ARG A 81 3.26 -4.49 -24.49
CA ARG A 81 4.53 -3.91 -24.90
C ARG A 81 4.50 -2.39 -24.86
N ILE A 82 5.67 -1.82 -24.76
CA ILE A 82 5.89 -0.38 -24.89
C ILE A 82 6.35 -0.11 -26.33
N GLU A 83 5.70 0.84 -26.98
CA GLU A 83 6.13 1.37 -28.26
C GLU A 83 7.08 2.54 -28.01
N THR A 84 8.22 2.54 -28.65
CA THR A 84 9.23 3.59 -28.54
C THR A 84 9.46 4.27 -29.90
N ASN A 85 9.87 5.54 -29.88
CA ASN A 85 10.36 6.24 -31.08
C ASN A 85 11.80 5.81 -31.41
N GLY A 86 12.33 6.36 -32.52
CA GLY A 86 13.71 6.07 -32.96
C GLY A 86 14.82 6.50 -31.98
N GLN A 87 14.48 7.24 -30.92
CA GLN A 87 15.39 7.68 -29.85
C GLN A 87 15.24 6.86 -28.58
N GLY A 88 14.37 5.84 -28.57
CA GLY A 88 14.13 4.98 -27.41
C GLY A 88 13.13 5.55 -26.38
N HIS A 89 12.50 6.70 -26.64
CA HIS A 89 11.49 7.26 -25.74
C HIS A 89 10.14 6.57 -25.97
N ALA A 90 9.39 6.34 -24.87
CA ALA A 90 8.05 5.79 -24.95
C ALA A 90 7.11 6.74 -25.70
N VAL A 91 6.28 6.17 -26.58
CA VAL A 91 5.23 6.90 -27.31
C VAL A 91 3.86 6.26 -27.17
N ALA A 92 3.79 5.01 -26.74
CA ALA A 92 2.52 4.35 -26.38
C ALA A 92 2.75 3.09 -25.52
N LEU A 93 1.71 2.72 -24.79
CA LEU A 93 1.53 1.40 -24.21
C LEU A 93 0.51 0.61 -25.06
N TRP A 94 0.88 -0.58 -25.48
CA TRP A 94 -0.06 -1.54 -26.07
C TRP A 94 -0.61 -2.46 -25.00
N THR A 95 -1.92 -2.63 -25.00
CA THR A 95 -2.64 -3.43 -24.02
C THR A 95 -3.50 -4.48 -24.67
N GLN A 96 -3.62 -5.64 -24.05
CA GLN A 96 -4.55 -6.70 -24.44
C GLN A 96 -5.81 -6.58 -23.59
N PRO A 97 -6.99 -6.43 -24.21
CA PRO A 97 -8.26 -6.48 -23.49
C PRO A 97 -8.42 -7.78 -22.72
N GLN A 98 -9.01 -7.69 -21.54
CA GLN A 98 -9.23 -8.80 -20.62
C GLN A 98 -10.72 -9.05 -20.40
N ILE A 99 -11.05 -10.28 -20.06
CA ILE A 99 -12.31 -10.71 -19.45
C ILE A 99 -12.02 -11.26 -18.05
N ILE A 100 -13.04 -11.39 -17.25
CA ILE A 100 -12.94 -11.99 -15.92
C ILE A 100 -13.19 -13.47 -16.02
N GLY A 101 -12.21 -14.27 -15.64
CA GLY A 101 -12.28 -15.72 -15.53
C GLY A 101 -12.56 -16.19 -14.10
N GLU A 102 -12.08 -17.38 -13.78
CA GLU A 102 -12.23 -18.02 -12.47
C GLU A 102 -11.52 -17.26 -11.34
N MET A 103 -11.87 -17.54 -10.09
CA MET A 103 -11.19 -17.00 -8.92
C MET A 103 -9.79 -17.59 -8.77
N ASP A 104 -8.83 -16.77 -8.35
CA ASP A 104 -7.50 -17.22 -7.95
C ASP A 104 -7.52 -17.79 -6.52
N ASP A 105 -6.41 -18.42 -6.08
CA ASP A 105 -6.26 -18.99 -4.73
C ASP A 105 -6.44 -17.98 -3.59
N LYS A 106 -6.47 -16.69 -3.92
CA LYS A 106 -6.72 -15.58 -2.97
C LYS A 106 -8.15 -15.04 -3.05
N GLY A 107 -9.04 -15.73 -3.79
CA GLY A 107 -10.43 -15.32 -3.97
C GLY A 107 -10.62 -14.09 -4.87
N ARG A 108 -9.65 -13.78 -5.75
CA ARG A 108 -9.76 -12.67 -6.71
C ARG A 108 -9.95 -13.21 -8.12
N PRO A 109 -10.80 -12.56 -8.93
CA PRO A 109 -11.04 -13.00 -10.30
C PRO A 109 -9.76 -12.92 -11.15
N LYS A 110 -9.41 -14.01 -11.84
CA LYS A 110 -8.27 -14.05 -12.78
C LYS A 110 -8.63 -13.25 -14.04
N PRO A 111 -7.76 -12.33 -14.48
CA PRO A 111 -7.92 -11.72 -15.79
C PRO A 111 -7.50 -12.72 -16.87
N GLU A 112 -8.35 -12.90 -17.88
CA GLU A 112 -8.11 -13.75 -19.04
C GLU A 112 -8.10 -12.94 -20.31
N LYS A 113 -7.33 -13.38 -21.30
CA LYS A 113 -7.23 -12.70 -22.60
C LYS A 113 -8.56 -12.73 -23.34
N ALA A 114 -9.14 -11.57 -23.62
CA ALA A 114 -10.28 -11.46 -24.49
C ALA A 114 -9.91 -11.72 -25.97
N LYS A 115 -10.84 -12.26 -26.75
CA LYS A 115 -10.68 -12.43 -28.20
C LYS A 115 -10.90 -11.10 -28.94
N LEU A 116 -10.14 -10.07 -28.55
CA LEU A 116 -10.20 -8.73 -29.11
C LEU A 116 -8.78 -8.27 -29.48
N PHE A 117 -8.71 -7.33 -30.41
CA PHE A 117 -7.42 -6.74 -30.81
C PHE A 117 -6.79 -5.93 -29.67
N GLU A 118 -5.47 -5.88 -29.67
CA GLU A 118 -4.72 -5.02 -28.78
C GLU A 118 -5.12 -3.54 -28.98
N LYS A 119 -5.07 -2.78 -27.90
CA LYS A 119 -5.34 -1.34 -27.92
C LYS A 119 -4.06 -0.56 -27.69
N ARG A 120 -3.91 0.52 -28.44
CA ARG A 120 -2.81 1.47 -28.30
C ARG A 120 -3.27 2.63 -27.42
N ILE A 121 -2.52 2.90 -26.35
CA ILE A 121 -2.74 4.04 -25.45
C ILE A 121 -1.50 4.92 -25.59
N ALA A 122 -1.68 6.17 -26.04
CA ALA A 122 -0.58 7.11 -26.17
C ALA A 122 0.04 7.41 -24.79
N ALA A 123 1.37 7.52 -24.74
CA ALA A 123 2.09 7.75 -23.50
C ALA A 123 3.46 8.38 -23.77
N ASP A 124 3.72 9.55 -23.22
CA ASP A 124 5.04 10.16 -23.18
C ASP A 124 5.87 9.65 -22.00
N GLY A 125 5.20 9.06 -21.01
CA GLY A 125 5.81 8.41 -19.86
C GLY A 125 4.95 7.27 -19.32
N ILE A 126 5.61 6.21 -18.86
CA ILE A 126 4.94 5.03 -18.30
C ILE A 126 5.53 4.75 -16.91
N VAL A 127 4.67 4.72 -15.89
CA VAL A 127 5.06 4.42 -14.50
C VAL A 127 4.45 3.09 -14.08
N VAL A 128 5.32 2.15 -13.67
CA VAL A 128 4.89 0.81 -13.25
C VAL A 128 4.67 0.80 -11.74
N ALA A 129 3.42 0.47 -11.31
CA ALA A 129 2.97 0.44 -9.92
C ALA A 129 2.27 -0.88 -9.57
N ILE A 130 2.88 -2.01 -9.95
CA ILE A 130 2.31 -3.36 -9.79
C ILE A 130 2.76 -4.08 -8.51
N GLY A 131 3.43 -3.37 -7.61
CA GLY A 131 4.01 -3.87 -6.37
C GLY A 131 5.52 -4.05 -6.45
N GLN A 132 6.10 -4.41 -5.31
CA GLN A 132 7.52 -4.69 -5.16
C GLN A 132 7.71 -6.14 -4.69
N GLY A 133 8.86 -6.71 -4.97
CA GLY A 133 9.31 -7.98 -4.42
C GLY A 133 10.38 -7.76 -3.36
N VAL A 134 10.60 -8.77 -2.54
CA VAL A 134 11.75 -8.79 -1.63
C VAL A 134 12.98 -9.17 -2.44
N GLU A 135 14.05 -8.38 -2.30
CA GLU A 135 15.36 -8.71 -2.89
C GLU A 135 16.05 -9.75 -2.00
N THR A 136 16.00 -11.00 -2.44
CA THR A 136 16.61 -12.11 -1.70
C THR A 136 17.97 -12.54 -2.25
N HIS A 137 18.43 -11.93 -3.36
CA HIS A 137 19.75 -12.19 -3.91
C HIS A 137 20.87 -11.82 -2.93
N GLY A 138 21.86 -12.64 -2.84
CA GLY A 138 22.93 -12.50 -1.84
C GLY A 138 22.72 -13.30 -0.57
N PHE A 139 21.51 -13.84 -0.36
CA PHE A 139 21.21 -14.72 0.77
C PHE A 139 21.18 -16.21 0.40
N GLU A 140 21.39 -16.58 -0.87
CA GLU A 140 21.38 -17.98 -1.32
C GLU A 140 22.44 -18.84 -0.62
N GLN A 141 23.57 -18.25 -0.23
CA GLN A 141 24.64 -18.94 0.47
C GLN A 141 24.45 -19.01 1.98
N SER A 142 23.52 -18.23 2.53
CA SER A 142 23.30 -18.09 3.98
C SER A 142 22.46 -19.21 4.61
N LYS A 143 21.96 -20.18 3.83
CA LYS A 143 21.04 -21.25 4.26
C LYS A 143 19.68 -20.77 4.77
N ILE A 144 19.33 -19.51 4.57
CA ILE A 144 18.01 -18.99 4.91
C ILE A 144 16.97 -19.60 3.98
N THR A 145 15.92 -20.16 4.55
CA THR A 145 14.81 -20.70 3.77
C THR A 145 14.01 -19.56 3.14
N ILE A 146 13.90 -19.59 1.79
CA ILE A 146 13.12 -18.62 1.02
C ILE A 146 11.91 -19.35 0.42
N LYS A 147 10.71 -18.82 0.66
CA LYS A 147 9.47 -19.31 0.04
C LYS A 147 8.72 -18.15 -0.61
N ARG A 148 8.35 -18.31 -1.89
CA ARG A 148 7.60 -17.31 -2.66
C ARG A 148 8.25 -15.91 -2.65
N GLY A 149 9.59 -15.87 -2.66
CA GLY A 149 10.35 -14.62 -2.65
C GLY A 149 10.41 -13.89 -1.31
N ALA A 150 10.12 -14.56 -0.19
CA ALA A 150 10.25 -14.00 1.16
C ALA A 150 10.99 -14.99 2.08
N PHE A 151 11.61 -14.49 3.14
CA PHE A 151 12.24 -15.31 4.17
C PHE A 151 11.19 -16.04 5.01
N VAL A 152 11.50 -17.26 5.43
CA VAL A 152 10.65 -18.01 6.33
C VAL A 152 11.14 -17.81 7.76
N ALA A 153 10.30 -17.19 8.59
CA ALA A 153 10.55 -17.01 10.01
C ALA A 153 9.41 -17.57 10.84
N GLU A 154 9.72 -17.98 12.06
CA GLU A 154 8.75 -18.38 13.07
C GLU A 154 7.94 -17.17 13.59
N ALA A 155 6.92 -17.43 14.41
CA ALA A 155 6.13 -16.38 15.06
C ALA A 155 6.98 -15.49 16.00
N SER A 156 8.09 -15.97 16.50
CA SER A 156 9.09 -15.25 17.27
C SER A 156 9.94 -14.27 16.44
N GLY A 157 9.85 -14.37 15.12
CA GLY A 157 10.76 -13.70 14.19
C GLY A 157 12.06 -14.46 13.94
N GLN A 158 12.34 -15.56 14.63
CA GLN A 158 13.54 -16.36 14.40
C GLN A 158 13.47 -17.07 13.04
N ILE A 159 14.57 -17.01 12.28
CA ILE A 159 14.68 -17.75 11.02
C ILE A 159 14.75 -19.24 11.33
N ASP A 160 13.97 -20.02 10.60
CA ASP A 160 13.93 -21.47 10.74
C ASP A 160 15.34 -22.08 10.55
N ASN A 161 15.73 -22.95 11.47
CA ASN A 161 17.05 -23.61 11.52
C ASN A 161 18.29 -22.68 11.62
N MET A 162 18.14 -21.45 12.11
CA MET A 162 19.23 -20.52 12.31
C MET A 162 19.17 -19.85 13.69
N ASP A 163 19.97 -20.37 14.62
CA ASP A 163 20.06 -19.79 15.95
C ASP A 163 20.60 -18.36 15.94
N GLY A 164 19.93 -17.47 16.67
CA GLY A 164 20.33 -16.08 16.81
C GLY A 164 20.09 -15.20 15.58
N VAL A 165 19.40 -15.70 14.55
CA VAL A 165 19.05 -14.94 13.37
C VAL A 165 17.54 -14.67 13.36
N PHE A 166 17.17 -13.39 13.28
CA PHE A 166 15.79 -12.95 13.32
C PHE A 166 15.44 -12.09 12.10
N ALA A 167 14.21 -12.20 11.63
CA ALA A 167 13.67 -11.39 10.55
C ALA A 167 12.20 -11.06 10.79
N GLY A 168 11.75 -9.92 10.29
CA GLY A 168 10.35 -9.49 10.40
C GLY A 168 10.01 -8.38 9.42
N GLY A 169 8.73 -8.04 9.32
CA GLY A 169 8.25 -7.07 8.36
C GLY A 169 8.17 -7.61 6.93
N ASP A 170 8.34 -6.75 5.95
CA ASP A 170 8.10 -7.06 4.54
C ASP A 170 9.02 -8.16 3.99
N CYS A 171 10.21 -8.35 4.53
CA CYS A 171 11.10 -9.42 4.10
C CYS A 171 10.56 -10.82 4.44
N VAL A 172 9.61 -10.92 5.38
CA VAL A 172 8.94 -12.18 5.78
C VAL A 172 7.52 -12.27 5.21
N THR A 173 6.77 -11.17 5.28
CA THR A 173 5.34 -11.17 4.91
C THR A 173 5.07 -10.79 3.46
N GLY A 174 6.05 -10.26 2.76
CA GLY A 174 5.87 -9.43 1.57
C GLY A 174 5.39 -8.02 1.95
N PRO A 175 5.29 -7.10 0.98
CA PRO A 175 4.86 -5.72 1.23
C PRO A 175 3.53 -5.65 1.97
N ALA A 176 3.52 -4.92 3.10
CA ALA A 176 2.35 -4.80 3.98
C ALA A 176 2.25 -3.37 4.54
N THR A 177 1.77 -3.20 5.78
CA THR A 177 1.61 -1.90 6.41
C THR A 177 2.74 -1.60 7.39
N VAL A 178 3.03 -0.30 7.59
CA VAL A 178 4.02 0.17 8.57
C VAL A 178 3.74 -0.38 9.97
N ILE A 179 2.47 -0.41 10.39
CA ILE A 179 2.07 -0.94 11.70
C ILE A 179 2.47 -2.42 11.85
N ARG A 180 2.33 -3.24 10.80
CA ARG A 180 2.74 -4.64 10.83
C ARG A 180 4.25 -4.79 10.89
N ALA A 181 5.00 -3.93 10.19
CA ALA A 181 6.46 -3.94 10.25
C ALA A 181 6.97 -3.55 11.65
N ILE A 182 6.39 -2.51 12.27
CA ILE A 182 6.68 -2.11 13.66
C ILE A 182 6.37 -3.24 14.65
N ALA A 183 5.20 -3.89 14.50
CA ALA A 183 4.82 -5.00 15.34
C ALA A 183 5.82 -6.17 15.23
N ALA A 184 6.20 -6.53 14.00
CA ALA A 184 7.20 -7.57 13.77
C ALA A 184 8.57 -7.21 14.37
N GLY A 185 8.99 -5.95 14.26
CA GLY A 185 10.21 -5.44 14.87
C GLY A 185 10.19 -5.54 16.40
N LYS A 186 9.07 -5.21 17.04
CA LYS A 186 8.91 -5.38 18.51
C LYS A 186 9.00 -6.84 18.93
N VAL A 187 8.38 -7.75 18.15
CA VAL A 187 8.47 -9.19 18.41
C VAL A 187 9.91 -9.67 18.29
N ALA A 188 10.59 -9.33 17.21
CA ALA A 188 11.97 -9.72 16.99
C ALA A 188 12.87 -9.18 18.10
N ALA A 189 12.74 -7.91 18.48
CA ALA A 189 13.53 -7.30 19.55
C ALA A 189 13.35 -8.01 20.91
N ALA A 190 12.10 -8.32 21.27
CA ALA A 190 11.83 -9.04 22.53
C ALA A 190 12.43 -10.45 22.54
N ASN A 191 12.38 -11.17 21.41
CA ASN A 191 12.97 -12.51 21.32
C ASN A 191 14.50 -12.50 21.20
N ILE A 192 15.11 -11.47 20.60
CA ILE A 192 16.56 -11.24 20.62
C ILE A 192 17.02 -11.00 22.05
N ASP A 193 16.31 -10.16 22.80
CA ASP A 193 16.62 -9.86 24.21
C ASP A 193 16.61 -11.14 25.06
N GLU A 194 15.60 -11.98 24.88
CA GLU A 194 15.49 -13.28 25.55
C GLU A 194 16.57 -14.26 25.11
N TYR A 195 16.90 -14.32 23.82
CA TYR A 195 17.96 -15.14 23.26
C TYR A 195 19.34 -14.79 23.85
N LEU A 196 19.58 -13.51 24.12
CA LEU A 196 20.80 -13.03 24.74
C LEU A 196 20.81 -13.20 26.27
N GLY A 197 19.78 -13.80 26.86
CA GLY A 197 19.66 -14.05 28.30
C GLY A 197 19.19 -12.83 29.12
N TYR A 198 18.66 -11.81 28.46
CA TYR A 198 18.05 -10.64 29.10
C TYR A 198 16.51 -10.81 29.13
N HIS A 199 15.88 -10.00 29.97
CA HIS A 199 14.41 -9.99 30.12
C HIS A 199 13.91 -8.55 30.31
N HIS A 200 14.38 -7.63 29.46
CA HIS A 200 13.95 -6.25 29.54
C HIS A 200 12.47 -6.11 29.16
N VAL A 201 11.75 -5.33 29.93
CA VAL A 201 10.38 -4.94 29.61
C VAL A 201 10.44 -3.55 28.95
N ILE A 202 9.87 -3.44 27.76
CA ILE A 202 9.71 -2.15 27.11
C ILE A 202 8.53 -1.46 27.77
N ASP A 203 8.81 -0.55 28.72
CA ASP A 203 7.79 0.32 29.28
C ASP A 203 7.59 1.51 28.34
N VAL A 204 6.39 1.66 27.82
CA VAL A 204 6.02 2.77 26.93
C VAL A 204 5.64 4.04 27.70
N GLY A 205 5.62 3.98 29.05
CA GLY A 205 5.30 5.12 29.92
C GLY A 205 3.89 5.69 29.72
N VAL A 206 3.01 4.94 29.06
CA VAL A 206 1.63 5.38 28.78
C VAL A 206 0.65 4.56 29.63
N GLU A 207 0.00 5.21 30.56
CA GLU A 207 -1.14 4.61 31.26
C GLU A 207 -2.36 4.61 30.35
N VAL A 208 -2.85 3.40 30.01
CA VAL A 208 -4.06 3.24 29.22
C VAL A 208 -5.25 3.33 30.18
N PRO A 209 -6.11 4.37 30.08
CA PRO A 209 -7.24 4.54 31.00
C PRO A 209 -8.19 3.36 30.93
N THR A 210 -8.77 3.00 32.08
CA THR A 210 -9.82 1.97 32.13
C THR A 210 -11.00 2.35 31.21
N ALA A 211 -11.47 1.39 30.44
CA ALA A 211 -12.59 1.60 29.53
C ALA A 211 -13.86 1.94 30.33
N ARG A 212 -14.49 3.07 29.99
CA ARG A 212 -15.80 3.49 30.53
C ARG A 212 -16.82 3.29 29.42
N LEU A 213 -17.62 2.22 29.54
CA LEU A 213 -18.63 1.86 28.52
C LEU A 213 -20.02 2.41 28.82
N ASN A 214 -20.19 3.05 29.97
CA ASN A 214 -21.49 3.59 30.42
C ASN A 214 -21.76 4.89 29.66
N ASN A 215 -23.02 5.06 29.27
CA ASN A 215 -23.56 6.33 28.79
C ASN A 215 -22.94 6.82 27.47
N LYS A 216 -22.84 5.93 26.48
CA LYS A 216 -22.42 6.29 25.12
C LYS A 216 -23.64 6.42 24.21
N PRO A 217 -24.16 7.65 23.96
CA PRO A 217 -25.27 7.82 23.03
C PRO A 217 -24.83 7.39 21.63
N PRO A 218 -25.66 6.62 20.92
CA PRO A 218 -25.33 6.23 19.54
C PRO A 218 -25.38 7.45 18.62
N HIS A 219 -24.35 7.65 17.87
CA HIS A 219 -24.32 8.64 16.79
C HIS A 219 -23.53 8.12 15.59
N GLY A 220 -23.72 8.72 14.42
CA GLY A 220 -23.06 8.33 13.18
C GLY A 220 -21.55 8.58 13.22
N ARG A 221 -20.85 7.99 12.26
CA ARG A 221 -19.43 8.25 12.01
C ARG A 221 -19.23 9.70 11.57
N ILE A 222 -18.23 10.35 12.12
CA ILE A 222 -17.75 11.64 11.63
C ILE A 222 -16.67 11.36 10.58
N ASN A 223 -16.88 11.85 9.37
CA ASN A 223 -15.93 11.74 8.29
C ASN A 223 -15.11 13.02 8.17
N THR A 224 -13.82 12.89 7.97
CA THR A 224 -12.97 14.02 7.59
C THR A 224 -13.43 14.59 6.25
N THR A 225 -13.40 15.91 6.13
CA THR A 225 -13.63 16.58 4.85
C THR A 225 -12.32 16.68 4.09
N GLU A 226 -12.42 16.62 2.77
CA GLU A 226 -11.29 16.82 1.87
C GLU A 226 -11.44 18.16 1.14
N ARG A 227 -10.31 18.74 0.75
CA ARG A 227 -10.29 19.90 -0.15
C ARG A 227 -10.94 19.52 -1.49
N GLU A 228 -11.60 20.51 -2.14
CA GLU A 228 -12.23 20.30 -3.43
C GLU A 228 -11.23 19.79 -4.48
N ALA A 229 -11.67 18.84 -5.33
CA ALA A 229 -10.80 18.18 -6.30
C ALA A 229 -10.09 19.14 -7.25
N ASP A 230 -10.79 20.18 -7.71
CA ASP A 230 -10.25 21.21 -8.60
C ASP A 230 -9.20 22.11 -7.95
N GLU A 231 -9.20 22.19 -6.62
CA GLU A 231 -8.20 22.90 -5.84
C GLU A 231 -7.01 21.98 -5.52
N ARG A 232 -7.26 20.83 -4.89
CA ARG A 232 -6.22 19.93 -4.38
C ARG A 232 -5.35 19.28 -5.45
N LYS A 233 -5.86 19.16 -6.70
CA LYS A 233 -5.09 18.64 -7.83
C LYS A 233 -3.98 19.58 -8.33
N ARG A 234 -3.87 20.80 -7.80
CA ARG A 234 -2.92 21.83 -8.26
C ARG A 234 -1.69 21.98 -7.38
N ASP A 235 -1.69 21.34 -6.23
CA ASP A 235 -0.59 21.45 -5.26
C ASP A 235 -0.40 20.14 -4.46
N PHE A 236 0.67 20.07 -3.67
CA PHE A 236 0.99 18.97 -2.78
C PHE A 236 0.65 19.25 -1.31
N LYS A 237 -0.22 20.22 -1.02
CA LYS A 237 -0.69 20.47 0.33
C LYS A 237 -1.60 19.33 0.81
N CYS A 238 -1.79 19.24 2.14
CA CYS A 238 -2.72 18.28 2.74
C CYS A 238 -4.07 18.28 2.01
N ILE A 239 -4.54 17.09 1.69
CA ILE A 239 -5.83 16.85 1.03
C ILE A 239 -6.95 16.88 2.06
N GLU A 240 -6.76 16.17 3.17
CA GLU A 240 -7.72 16.11 4.27
C GLU A 240 -7.64 17.36 5.14
N CYS A 241 -8.80 17.90 5.48
CA CYS A 241 -8.92 19.09 6.33
C CYS A 241 -8.79 18.76 7.84
N GLY A 242 -8.77 17.47 8.18
CA GLY A 242 -8.75 17.02 9.57
C GLY A 242 -10.14 17.09 10.25
N LEU A 243 -10.14 17.00 11.56
CA LEU A 243 -11.32 17.12 12.41
C LEU A 243 -11.13 18.32 13.35
N THR A 244 -12.22 19.00 13.71
CA THR A 244 -12.19 19.92 14.85
C THR A 244 -12.05 19.15 16.16
N ASP A 245 -11.72 19.84 17.24
CA ASP A 245 -11.62 19.21 18.56
C ASP A 245 -12.93 18.55 18.97
N GLU A 246 -14.06 19.20 18.69
CA GLU A 246 -15.40 18.69 18.98
C GLU A 246 -15.71 17.43 18.15
N GLU A 247 -15.39 17.42 16.87
CA GLU A 247 -15.56 16.28 15.98
C GLU A 247 -14.66 15.11 16.40
N ALA A 248 -13.40 15.38 16.72
CA ALA A 248 -12.45 14.38 17.18
C ALA A 248 -12.91 13.77 18.50
N TYR A 249 -13.40 14.58 19.45
CA TYR A 249 -13.96 14.11 20.71
C TYR A 249 -15.23 13.28 20.51
N ALA A 250 -16.15 13.73 19.66
CA ALA A 250 -17.36 13.00 19.33
C ALA A 250 -17.02 11.65 18.68
N GLU A 251 -16.14 11.59 17.69
CA GLU A 251 -15.73 10.33 17.06
C GLU A 251 -15.01 9.39 18.03
N ALA A 252 -14.10 9.91 18.86
CA ALA A 252 -13.44 9.12 19.89
C ALA A 252 -14.43 8.54 20.91
N SER A 253 -15.51 9.26 21.22
CA SER A 253 -16.54 8.82 22.16
C SER A 253 -17.31 7.58 21.71
N ARG A 254 -17.30 7.26 20.39
CA ARG A 254 -17.90 6.04 19.84
C ARG A 254 -17.07 4.78 20.11
N CYS A 255 -15.81 4.93 20.50
CA CYS A 255 -14.92 3.81 20.71
C CYS A 255 -15.42 2.89 21.83
N LEU A 256 -15.67 1.62 21.52
CA LEU A 256 -16.12 0.62 22.48
C LEU A 256 -14.94 -0.04 23.25
N ARG A 257 -13.72 0.39 23.01
CA ARG A 257 -12.52 -0.18 23.65
C ARG A 257 -12.48 -1.71 23.52
N CYS A 258 -12.61 -2.21 22.31
CA CYS A 258 -12.57 -3.65 22.01
C CYS A 258 -11.24 -4.31 22.43
N ASP A 259 -10.17 -3.54 22.50
CA ASP A 259 -8.87 -3.94 23.06
C ASP A 259 -9.00 -4.45 24.52
N HIS A 260 -9.85 -3.82 25.33
CA HIS A 260 -10.12 -4.22 26.71
C HIS A 260 -10.72 -5.62 26.82
N PHE A 261 -11.46 -6.08 25.82
CA PHE A 261 -12.06 -7.41 25.77
C PHE A 261 -11.21 -8.46 25.06
N GLY A 262 -9.95 -8.17 24.79
CA GLY A 262 -9.03 -9.07 24.12
C GLY A 262 -9.17 -9.14 22.60
N TYR A 263 -10.01 -8.32 21.98
CA TYR A 263 -10.06 -8.17 20.54
C TYR A 263 -8.83 -7.38 20.06
N GLY A 264 -8.15 -7.90 19.04
CA GLY A 264 -6.94 -7.27 18.52
C GLY A 264 -5.68 -7.55 19.33
N ILE A 265 -5.71 -8.53 20.25
CA ILE A 265 -4.50 -9.00 20.92
C ILE A 265 -3.49 -9.47 19.89
N PHE A 266 -2.33 -8.87 19.96
CA PHE A 266 -1.20 -9.17 19.09
C PHE A 266 -0.76 -10.63 19.28
N ARG A 267 -0.82 -11.41 18.19
CA ARG A 267 -0.33 -12.79 18.18
C ARG A 267 1.12 -12.77 17.70
N GLY A 268 2.01 -13.05 18.56
CA GLY A 268 3.46 -13.10 18.34
C GLY A 268 4.14 -12.17 19.34
N GLY A 269 5.14 -12.63 19.95
CA GLY A 269 5.86 -11.98 21.02
C GLY A 269 6.78 -12.98 21.67
N ARG A 270 7.21 -12.71 22.89
CA ARG A 270 7.89 -13.69 23.71
C ARG A 270 7.04 -14.94 23.85
N LYS A 271 7.66 -16.12 23.80
CA LYS A 271 7.00 -17.39 24.17
C LYS A 271 6.59 -17.46 25.64
N GLY A 272 6.95 -16.45 26.44
CA GLY A 272 6.57 -16.26 27.84
C GLY A 272 5.58 -15.11 28.01
N LYS A 273 5.02 -14.97 29.19
CA LYS A 273 4.12 -13.86 29.53
C LYS A 273 4.84 -12.53 29.40
N TRP A 274 4.12 -11.55 28.87
CA TRP A 274 4.49 -10.14 28.98
C TRP A 274 4.62 -9.76 30.44
#